data_c0258c71e2c971ba123fa5828da7e6d7
#
_entry.id   c0258c71e2c971ba123fa5828da7e6d7
#
_cell.length_a   1.000
_cell.length_b   1.000
_cell.length_c   1.000
_cell.angle_alpha   90.00
_cell.angle_beta   90.00
_cell.angle_gamma   90.00
#
_symmetry.space_group_name_H-M   'P 1'
#
loop_
_entity.id
_entity.type
_entity.pdbx_description
1 polymer ?
#
loop_
_entity_poly.entity_id
_entity_poly.type
_entity_poly.pdbx_seq_one_letter_code
_entity_poly.pdbx_strand_id
1 'polypeptide(L)'
;MEAVLDIPEGFTRHDRKSPLTEPWEPLYRRLSGDTVILGLRAGAAHTNSRGFVHGGLLSALADNAMGLSCARRLGDGASLVTVNLTLDFLGPALTGQWLEFDTVFVKPGGTLCFTQAFVTADGQPCARANGVFRVVKRTAA
;
A
#
# COMPACT_ATOMS: atom_id res chain seq x y z
N MET A 1 31.17 5.35 -2.83
CA MET A 1 30.47 4.09 -2.51
C MET A 1 29.05 4.43 -2.11
N GLU A 2 28.10 4.00 -2.91
CA GLU A 2 26.70 4.24 -2.56
C GLU A 2 26.35 3.41 -1.33
N ALA A 3 25.72 4.05 -0.34
CA ALA A 3 25.21 3.32 0.79
C ALA A 3 24.09 2.38 0.29
N VAL A 4 24.25 1.09 0.54
CA VAL A 4 23.18 0.15 0.31
C VAL A 4 22.14 0.40 1.38
N LEU A 5 20.99 0.95 0.97
CA LEU A 5 19.90 1.17 1.90
C LEU A 5 19.34 -0.20 2.32
N ASP A 6 19.30 -0.43 3.61
CA ASP A 6 18.79 -1.68 4.15
C ASP A 6 17.30 -1.79 3.85
N ILE A 7 16.93 -2.94 3.28
CA ILE A 7 15.54 -3.32 3.11
C ILE A 7 15.22 -4.28 4.26
N PRO A 8 14.17 -4.01 5.05
CA PRO A 8 13.84 -4.89 6.17
C PRO A 8 13.63 -6.34 5.74
N GLU A 9 13.97 -7.25 6.64
CA GLU A 9 13.85 -8.68 6.39
C GLU A 9 12.43 -9.06 6.00
N GLY A 10 12.31 -9.95 5.04
CA GLY A 10 11.03 -10.46 4.55
C GLY A 10 10.44 -9.67 3.38
N PHE A 11 10.95 -8.48 3.11
CA PHE A 11 10.49 -7.71 1.95
C PHE A 11 11.25 -8.11 0.69
N THR A 12 10.50 -8.29 -0.40
CA THR A 12 11.04 -8.53 -1.74
C THR A 12 10.46 -7.51 -2.70
N ARG A 13 11.07 -7.38 -3.88
CA ARG A 13 10.57 -6.44 -4.89
C ARG A 13 9.13 -6.79 -5.26
N HIS A 14 8.29 -5.76 -5.23
CA HIS A 14 6.91 -5.89 -5.67
C HIS A 14 6.90 -6.01 -7.19
N ASP A 15 6.30 -7.08 -7.71
CA ASP A 15 6.36 -7.43 -9.12
C ASP A 15 5.19 -6.88 -9.95
N ARG A 16 4.12 -6.44 -9.29
CA ARG A 16 2.97 -5.88 -10.00
C ARG A 16 3.16 -4.39 -10.21
N LYS A 17 3.48 -4.02 -11.44
CA LYS A 17 3.78 -2.64 -11.81
C LYS A 17 2.59 -2.00 -12.50
N SER A 18 2.46 -0.69 -12.34
CA SER A 18 1.50 0.12 -13.06
C SER A 18 2.15 1.42 -13.52
N PRO A 19 1.60 2.06 -14.57
CA PRO A 19 2.12 3.37 -14.98
C PRO A 19 2.09 4.42 -13.88
N LEU A 20 1.06 4.36 -13.01
CA LEU A 20 0.94 5.31 -11.89
C LEU A 20 2.09 5.17 -10.89
N THR A 21 2.44 3.95 -10.54
CA THR A 21 3.45 3.70 -9.49
C THR A 21 4.87 3.61 -10.02
N GLU A 22 5.06 3.53 -11.32
CA GLU A 22 6.41 3.38 -11.90
C GLU A 22 7.39 4.47 -11.44
N PRO A 23 7.03 5.76 -11.40
CA PRO A 23 7.95 6.79 -10.92
C PRO A 23 8.34 6.65 -9.45
N TRP A 24 7.61 5.83 -8.68
CA TRP A 24 7.85 5.63 -7.25
C TRP A 24 8.66 4.37 -6.95
N GLU A 25 8.96 3.55 -7.96
CA GLU A 25 9.77 2.36 -7.79
C GLU A 25 11.18 2.71 -7.28
N PRO A 26 11.83 1.85 -6.49
CA PRO A 26 11.41 0.48 -6.18
C PRO A 26 10.40 0.38 -5.04
N LEU A 27 9.39 -0.44 -5.26
CA LEU A 27 8.42 -0.81 -4.24
C LEU A 27 8.68 -2.25 -3.80
N TYR A 28 8.40 -2.53 -2.55
CA TYR A 28 8.64 -3.84 -1.93
C TYR A 28 7.35 -4.38 -1.35
N ARG A 29 7.34 -5.68 -1.09
CA ARG A 29 6.20 -6.34 -0.45
C ARG A 29 6.66 -7.41 0.51
N ARG A 30 5.84 -7.65 1.52
CA ARG A 30 5.94 -8.78 2.40
C ARG A 30 4.53 -9.33 2.63
N LEU A 31 4.41 -10.65 2.65
CA LEU A 31 3.13 -11.28 2.98
C LEU A 31 3.02 -11.42 4.49
N SER A 32 1.85 -11.11 5.03
CA SER A 32 1.55 -11.25 6.45
C SER A 32 0.23 -12.02 6.55
N GLY A 33 0.32 -13.34 6.69
CA GLY A 33 -0.86 -14.20 6.61
C GLY A 33 -1.57 -14.03 5.27
N ASP A 34 -2.82 -13.57 5.34
CA ASP A 34 -3.65 -13.35 4.14
C ASP A 34 -3.55 -11.95 3.58
N THR A 35 -2.71 -11.10 4.16
CA THR A 35 -2.59 -9.70 3.72
C THR A 35 -1.23 -9.42 3.11
N VAL A 36 -1.17 -8.32 2.37
CA VAL A 36 0.04 -7.84 1.72
C VAL A 36 0.45 -6.54 2.38
N ILE A 37 1.72 -6.47 2.81
CA ILE A 37 2.31 -5.23 3.28
C ILE A 37 3.15 -4.69 2.14
N LEU A 38 2.90 -3.45 1.70
CA LEU A 38 3.78 -2.76 0.77
C LEU A 38 4.83 -1.98 1.55
N GLY A 39 6.03 -1.92 1.02
CA GLY A 39 7.14 -1.20 1.63
C GLY A 39 7.81 -0.25 0.66
N LEU A 40 8.30 0.87 1.18
CA LEU A 40 8.92 1.92 0.40
C LEU A 40 9.94 2.68 1.24
N ARG A 41 11.16 2.84 0.72
CA ARG A 41 12.12 3.79 1.28
C ARG A 41 11.83 5.16 0.70
N ALA A 42 11.41 6.11 1.54
CA ALA A 42 11.03 7.43 1.08
C ALA A 42 12.24 8.20 0.51
N GLY A 43 12.06 8.76 -0.66
CA GLY A 43 13.06 9.56 -1.35
C GLY A 43 12.42 10.74 -2.07
N ALA A 44 13.19 11.40 -2.92
CA ALA A 44 12.77 12.61 -3.61
C ALA A 44 11.50 12.43 -4.44
N ALA A 45 11.32 11.29 -5.10
CA ALA A 45 10.15 11.04 -5.93
C ALA A 45 8.84 10.91 -5.12
N HIS A 46 8.93 10.83 -3.80
CA HIS A 46 7.80 10.56 -2.93
C HIS A 46 7.42 11.76 -2.06
N THR A 47 8.19 12.85 -2.13
CA THR A 47 8.07 13.95 -1.19
C THR A 47 7.59 15.23 -1.86
N ASN A 48 6.99 16.09 -1.04
CA ASN A 48 6.67 17.45 -1.46
C ASN A 48 7.91 18.35 -1.37
N SER A 49 7.74 19.64 -1.70
CA SER A 49 8.85 20.62 -1.72
C SER A 49 9.49 20.86 -0.35
N ARG A 50 8.85 20.42 0.74
CA ARG A 50 9.36 20.57 2.09
C ARG A 50 10.03 19.31 2.64
N GLY A 51 10.15 18.25 1.81
CA GLY A 51 10.77 16.99 2.22
C GLY A 51 9.85 16.04 2.98
N PHE A 52 8.57 16.35 3.06
CA PHE A 52 7.57 15.42 3.65
C PHE A 52 7.01 14.51 2.57
N VAL A 53 6.75 13.26 2.94
CA VAL A 53 6.10 12.33 2.03
C VAL A 53 4.71 12.87 1.70
N HIS A 54 4.40 12.91 0.41
CA HIS A 54 3.16 13.51 -0.06
C HIS A 54 1.95 12.68 0.34
N GLY A 55 0.91 13.34 0.85
CA GLY A 55 -0.32 12.65 1.26
C GLY A 55 -0.98 11.87 0.13
N GLY A 56 -0.88 12.37 -1.11
CA GLY A 56 -1.39 11.66 -2.27
C GLY A 56 -0.67 10.34 -2.53
N LEU A 57 0.65 10.31 -2.33
CA LEU A 57 1.41 9.07 -2.43
C LEU A 57 0.98 8.07 -1.36
N LEU A 58 0.85 8.54 -0.11
CA LEU A 58 0.38 7.68 0.98
C LEU A 58 -1.00 7.11 0.67
N SER A 59 -1.89 7.92 0.12
CA SER A 59 -3.24 7.50 -0.24
C SER A 59 -3.24 6.45 -1.34
N ALA A 60 -2.45 6.66 -2.39
CA ALA A 60 -2.40 5.74 -3.53
C ALA A 60 -1.84 4.38 -3.13
N LEU A 61 -0.77 4.35 -2.33
CA LEU A 61 -0.16 3.09 -1.93
C LEU A 61 -0.97 2.38 -0.84
N ALA A 62 -1.66 3.12 0.03
CA ALA A 62 -2.61 2.51 0.97
C ALA A 62 -3.76 1.84 0.21
N ASP A 63 -4.30 2.51 -0.80
CA ASP A 63 -5.32 1.94 -1.68
C ASP A 63 -4.82 0.64 -2.33
N ASN A 64 -3.62 0.67 -2.89
CA ASN A 64 -3.02 -0.50 -3.51
C ASN A 64 -2.84 -1.66 -2.52
N ALA A 65 -2.31 -1.39 -1.34
CA ALA A 65 -2.08 -2.42 -0.32
C ALA A 65 -3.40 -3.07 0.12
N MET A 66 -4.43 -2.25 0.35
CA MET A 66 -5.75 -2.74 0.73
C MET A 66 -6.40 -3.55 -0.39
N GLY A 67 -6.30 -3.08 -1.63
CA GLY A 67 -6.82 -3.79 -2.79
C GLY A 67 -6.14 -5.14 -3.01
N LEU A 68 -4.82 -5.19 -2.90
CA LEU A 68 -4.04 -6.43 -3.01
C LEU A 68 -4.43 -7.42 -1.90
N SER A 69 -4.64 -6.93 -0.69
CA SER A 69 -5.04 -7.76 0.44
C SER A 69 -6.44 -8.32 0.25
N CYS A 70 -7.38 -7.52 -0.25
CA CYS A 70 -8.72 -7.98 -0.63
C CYS A 70 -8.65 -9.07 -1.70
N ALA A 71 -7.90 -8.82 -2.76
CA ALA A 71 -7.79 -9.77 -3.87
C ALA A 71 -7.22 -11.10 -3.39
N ARG A 72 -6.22 -11.06 -2.51
CA ARG A 72 -5.63 -12.26 -1.94
C ARG A 72 -6.63 -13.07 -1.12
N ARG A 73 -7.48 -12.38 -0.32
CA ARG A 73 -8.52 -13.04 0.48
C ARG A 73 -9.63 -13.63 -0.38
N LEU A 74 -9.98 -12.98 -1.48
CA LEU A 74 -11.05 -13.43 -2.37
C LEU A 74 -10.61 -14.54 -3.30
N GLY A 75 -9.31 -14.68 -3.53
CA GLY A 75 -8.75 -15.71 -4.39
C GLY A 75 -8.60 -15.31 -5.85
N ASP A 76 -8.17 -16.27 -6.67
CA ASP A 76 -7.84 -16.03 -8.06
C ASP A 76 -9.03 -15.53 -8.87
N GLY A 77 -8.75 -14.61 -9.79
CA GLY A 77 -9.73 -14.06 -10.71
C GLY A 77 -10.55 -12.92 -10.15
N ALA A 78 -10.36 -12.56 -8.88
CA ALA A 78 -11.03 -11.39 -8.32
C ALA A 78 -10.42 -10.10 -8.87
N SER A 79 -11.28 -9.26 -9.40
CA SER A 79 -10.93 -7.90 -9.83
C SER A 79 -11.70 -6.93 -8.96
N LEU A 80 -11.05 -5.84 -8.56
CA LEU A 80 -11.59 -4.89 -7.61
C LEU A 80 -11.56 -3.48 -8.18
N VAL A 81 -12.56 -2.70 -7.79
CA VAL A 81 -12.60 -1.26 -8.07
C VAL A 81 -12.81 -0.55 -6.74
N THR A 82 -11.99 0.46 -6.47
CA THR A 82 -12.13 1.28 -5.27
C THR A 82 -13.41 2.10 -5.35
N VAL A 83 -14.30 1.96 -4.36
CA VAL A 83 -15.53 2.76 -4.29
C VAL A 83 -15.48 3.81 -3.19
N ASN A 84 -14.63 3.61 -2.19
CA ASN A 84 -14.42 4.60 -1.13
C ASN A 84 -13.02 4.45 -0.58
N LEU A 85 -12.36 5.57 -0.36
CA LEU A 85 -11.03 5.64 0.25
C LEU A 85 -11.01 6.85 1.16
N THR A 86 -10.74 6.62 2.44
CA THR A 86 -10.58 7.69 3.42
C THR A 86 -9.28 7.51 4.17
N LEU A 87 -8.59 8.61 4.42
CA LEU A 87 -7.36 8.61 5.21
C LEU A 87 -7.42 9.71 6.26
N ASP A 88 -6.81 9.41 7.40
CA ASP A 88 -6.42 10.41 8.38
C ASP A 88 -4.89 10.42 8.43
N PHE A 89 -4.30 11.60 8.30
CA PHE A 89 -2.87 11.78 8.42
C PHE A 89 -2.55 12.09 9.89
N LEU A 90 -1.79 11.20 10.52
CA LEU A 90 -1.56 11.22 11.97
C LEU A 90 -0.25 11.91 12.34
N GLY A 91 0.68 11.97 11.40
CA GLY A 91 1.99 12.57 11.63
C GLY A 91 2.79 12.62 10.34
N PRO A 92 3.94 13.31 10.35
CA PRO A 92 4.77 13.43 9.16
C PRO A 92 5.52 12.14 8.87
N ALA A 93 5.78 11.91 7.57
CA ALA A 93 6.75 10.94 7.11
C ALA A 93 7.79 11.70 6.30
N LEU A 94 9.06 11.35 6.49
CA LEU A 94 10.19 12.12 5.99
C LEU A 94 11.04 11.30 5.03
N THR A 95 11.80 12.01 4.18
CA THR A 95 12.81 11.40 3.32
C THR A 95 13.75 10.53 4.15
N GLY A 96 14.03 9.33 3.64
CA GLY A 96 14.93 8.37 4.27
C GLY A 96 14.22 7.35 5.16
N GLN A 97 13.01 7.60 5.57
CA GLN A 97 12.27 6.68 6.41
C GLN A 97 11.74 5.50 5.60
N TRP A 98 11.62 4.36 6.27
CA TRP A 98 10.99 3.17 5.72
C TRP A 98 9.49 3.21 6.00
N LEU A 99 8.70 3.20 4.93
CA LEU A 99 7.25 3.24 5.02
C LEU A 99 6.70 1.83 4.82
N GLU A 100 5.73 1.46 5.66
CA GLU A 100 4.96 0.22 5.49
C GLU A 100 3.49 0.54 5.42
N PHE A 101 2.84 -0.06 4.43
CA PHE A 101 1.41 0.06 4.18
C PHE A 101 0.78 -1.28 4.54
N ASP A 102 0.27 -1.39 5.76
CA ASP A 102 -0.13 -2.65 6.37
C ASP A 102 -1.65 -2.73 6.50
N THR A 103 -2.25 -3.63 5.75
CA THR A 103 -3.69 -3.89 5.85
C THR A 103 -3.94 -4.77 7.06
N VAL A 104 -4.63 -4.23 8.06
CA VAL A 104 -4.84 -4.88 9.35
C VAL A 104 -6.22 -5.50 9.49
N PHE A 105 -7.13 -5.19 8.59
CA PHE A 105 -8.50 -5.69 8.61
C PHE A 105 -9.00 -5.88 7.18
N VAL A 106 -9.59 -7.04 6.91
CA VAL A 106 -10.25 -7.33 5.64
C VAL A 106 -11.53 -8.07 5.92
N LYS A 107 -12.65 -7.54 5.46
CA LYS A 107 -13.92 -8.26 5.48
C LYS A 107 -14.41 -8.44 4.05
N PRO A 108 -14.13 -9.60 3.44
CA PRO A 108 -14.58 -9.86 2.09
C PRO A 108 -16.07 -10.14 2.04
N GLY A 109 -16.69 -9.81 0.92
CA GLY A 109 -18.09 -10.11 0.65
C GLY A 109 -18.28 -10.42 -0.82
N GLY A 110 -19.50 -10.80 -1.19
CA GLY A 110 -19.82 -11.13 -2.58
C GLY A 110 -19.79 -9.92 -3.52
N THR A 111 -20.07 -8.74 -2.99
CA THR A 111 -20.16 -7.50 -3.77
C THR A 111 -19.14 -6.48 -3.30
N LEU A 112 -18.99 -6.31 -1.99
CA LEU A 112 -18.10 -5.32 -1.39
C LEU A 112 -17.09 -6.00 -0.48
N CYS A 113 -15.89 -5.43 -0.45
CA CYS A 113 -14.84 -5.83 0.48
C CYS A 113 -14.43 -4.59 1.28
N PHE A 114 -14.47 -4.72 2.61
CA PHE A 114 -14.12 -3.62 3.53
C PHE A 114 -12.73 -3.85 4.09
N THR A 115 -11.94 -2.80 4.15
CA THR A 115 -10.55 -2.89 4.60
C THR A 115 -10.17 -1.71 5.49
N GLN A 116 -9.14 -1.95 6.31
CA GLN A 116 -8.46 -0.91 7.07
C GLN A 116 -6.96 -1.15 7.03
N ALA A 117 -6.20 -0.08 6.93
CA ALA A 117 -4.74 -0.14 6.91
C ALA A 117 -4.13 0.95 7.78
N PHE A 118 -2.93 0.66 8.29
CA PHE A 118 -2.07 1.67 8.89
C PHE A 118 -0.84 1.85 8.01
N VAL A 119 -0.40 3.11 7.92
CA VAL A 119 0.89 3.44 7.31
C VAL A 119 1.83 3.85 8.43
N THR A 120 2.99 3.22 8.48
CA THR A 120 4.02 3.56 9.47
C THR A 120 5.26 4.09 8.76
N ALA A 121 5.94 5.00 9.43
CA ALA A 121 7.24 5.52 9.01
C ALA A 121 8.23 5.18 10.12
N ASP A 122 9.20 4.33 9.80
CA ASP A 122 10.14 3.75 10.79
C ASP A 122 9.39 3.22 12.02
N GLY A 123 8.28 2.54 11.79
CA GLY A 123 7.47 1.91 12.83
C GLY A 123 6.46 2.83 13.52
N GLN A 124 6.47 4.13 13.26
CA GLN A 124 5.54 5.07 13.87
C GLN A 124 4.34 5.32 12.95
N PRO A 125 3.10 5.24 13.45
CA PRO A 125 1.94 5.52 12.61
C PRO A 125 1.96 6.93 12.07
N CYS A 126 1.87 7.06 10.75
CA CYS A 126 1.79 8.37 10.08
C CYS A 126 0.47 8.55 9.34
N ALA A 127 -0.28 7.48 9.09
CA ALA A 127 -1.62 7.56 8.52
C ALA A 127 -2.41 6.31 8.86
N ARG A 128 -3.73 6.46 8.84
CA ARG A 128 -4.64 5.30 8.86
C ARG A 128 -5.63 5.47 7.72
N ALA A 129 -6.04 4.34 7.14
CA ALA A 129 -6.88 4.35 5.95
C ALA A 129 -8.01 3.35 6.09
N ASN A 130 -9.15 3.69 5.49
CA ASN A 130 -10.24 2.76 5.27
C ASN A 130 -10.50 2.70 3.77
N GLY A 131 -10.68 1.50 3.24
CA GLY A 131 -10.99 1.29 1.83
C GLY A 131 -12.17 0.37 1.67
N VAL A 132 -13.04 0.71 0.73
CA VAL A 132 -14.14 -0.15 0.32
C VAL A 132 -13.97 -0.42 -1.17
N PHE A 133 -13.99 -1.70 -1.52
CA PHE A 133 -13.78 -2.15 -2.90
C PHE A 133 -15.00 -2.92 -3.38
N ARG A 134 -15.39 -2.66 -4.61
CA ARG A 134 -16.39 -3.47 -5.28
C ARG A 134 -15.71 -4.64 -5.95
N VAL A 135 -16.24 -5.83 -5.71
CA VAL A 135 -15.77 -7.05 -6.35
C VAL A 135 -16.38 -7.14 -7.74
N VAL A 136 -15.52 -7.10 -8.74
CA VAL A 136 -15.92 -7.30 -10.13
C VAL A 136 -15.39 -8.67 -10.53
N LYS A 137 -16.29 -9.62 -10.76
CA LYS A 137 -15.89 -10.96 -11.18
C LYS A 137 -15.37 -10.89 -12.61
N ARG A 138 -14.19 -11.48 -12.85
CA ARG A 138 -13.74 -11.71 -14.20
C ARG A 138 -14.67 -12.68 -14.88
N THR A 139 -15.20 -12.29 -16.03
CA THR A 139 -15.80 -13.25 -16.91
C THR A 139 -14.70 -14.16 -17.43
N ALA A 140 -14.89 -15.47 -17.27
CA ALA A 140 -13.99 -16.44 -17.87
C ALA A 140 -13.98 -16.24 -19.39
N ALA A 141 -12.80 -15.99 -19.93
CA ALA A 141 -12.65 -15.91 -21.37
C ALA A 141 -12.69 -17.33 -21.95
#